data_f66a238d28f9d241f372be07cb888af5
#
_entry.id   f66a238d28f9d241f372be07cb888af5
#
_cell.length_a   1.000
_cell.length_b   1.000
_cell.length_c   1.000
_cell.angle_alpha   90.00
_cell.angle_beta   90.00
_cell.angle_gamma   90.00
#
_symmetry.space_group_name_H-M   'P 1'
#
loop_
_entity.id
_entity.type
_entity.pdbx_description
1 polymer ?
#
loop_
_entity_poly.entity_id
_entity_poly.type
_entity_poly.pdbx_seq_one_letter_code
_entity_poly.pdbx_strand_id
1 'polypeptide(L)'
;RGGRPGEAVIAFRRYIDSFPPEPQDVLPRLRLIEALLDSGEWADAEAEIKVAIDAPGLTPASRLELEAGLTRSLRKQNRLQEALDASARAREIHDSHLTDPSMRANYSAAMAAFESGEIWHDLFVSIKLVLPKDRMEKDLTDKAAMFMKAQAEYMRTVRIGNIYWSSKAGVRIGQLYEEFYADIMNAEIPPGLSNDDLALYRAELRRQARPMLVKAVDLYERNMEVCRKFGAREEWFTEMKTRLARLKSLLAELE
;
A
#
# COMPACT_ATOMS: atom_id res chain seq x y z
N ARG A 1 4.67 -18.48 -13.67
CA ARG A 1 3.32 -18.32 -13.05
C ARG A 1 2.31 -18.28 -14.18
N GLY A 2 1.47 -19.33 -14.32
CA GLY A 2 0.62 -19.55 -15.50
C GLY A 2 -0.68 -18.74 -15.52
N GLY A 3 -0.87 -17.76 -14.64
CA GLY A 3 -2.06 -16.87 -14.64
C GLY A 3 -3.40 -17.54 -14.30
N ARG A 4 -3.39 -18.73 -13.69
CA ARG A 4 -4.60 -19.48 -13.32
C ARG A 4 -4.60 -19.86 -11.83
N PRO A 5 -4.72 -18.88 -10.91
CA PRO A 5 -4.59 -19.15 -9.48
C PRO A 5 -5.65 -20.12 -8.96
N GLY A 6 -6.90 -20.07 -9.42
CA GLY A 6 -7.94 -21.01 -9.00
C GLY A 6 -7.65 -22.48 -9.38
N GLU A 7 -7.04 -22.75 -10.54
CA GLU A 7 -6.59 -24.10 -10.90
C GLU A 7 -5.46 -24.57 -9.96
N ALA A 8 -4.56 -23.65 -9.59
CA ALA A 8 -3.48 -23.94 -8.64
C ALA A 8 -4.03 -24.29 -7.24
N VAL A 9 -5.06 -23.58 -6.76
CA VAL A 9 -5.74 -23.91 -5.49
C VAL A 9 -6.26 -25.33 -5.52
N ILE A 10 -7.01 -25.72 -6.57
CA ILE A 10 -7.56 -27.08 -6.71
C ILE A 10 -6.43 -28.12 -6.70
N ALA A 11 -5.35 -27.85 -7.44
CA ALA A 11 -4.22 -28.77 -7.55
C ALA A 11 -3.49 -28.96 -6.21
N PHE A 12 -3.21 -27.88 -5.48
CA PHE A 12 -2.52 -27.95 -4.19
C PHE A 12 -3.40 -28.55 -3.11
N ARG A 13 -4.71 -28.27 -3.04
CA ARG A 13 -5.63 -28.94 -2.12
C ARG A 13 -5.63 -30.44 -2.37
N ARG A 14 -5.81 -30.87 -3.61
CA ARG A 14 -5.77 -32.30 -3.99
C ARG A 14 -4.43 -32.94 -3.63
N TYR A 15 -3.31 -32.24 -3.82
CA TYR A 15 -1.99 -32.74 -3.45
C TYR A 15 -1.88 -32.97 -1.94
N ILE A 16 -2.27 -32.00 -1.12
CA ILE A 16 -2.22 -32.07 0.34
C ILE A 16 -3.14 -33.16 0.87
N ASP A 17 -4.34 -33.34 0.29
CA ASP A 17 -5.29 -34.38 0.69
C ASP A 17 -4.78 -35.79 0.36
N SER A 18 -4.10 -35.93 -0.81
CA SER A 18 -3.58 -37.23 -1.25
C SER A 18 -2.24 -37.61 -0.60
N PHE A 19 -1.46 -36.59 -0.24
CA PHE A 19 -0.13 -36.71 0.35
C PHE A 19 -0.01 -35.74 1.52
N PRO A 20 -0.63 -36.05 2.69
CA PRO A 20 -0.56 -35.17 3.85
C PRO A 20 0.90 -34.89 4.22
N PRO A 21 1.34 -33.60 4.22
CA PRO A 21 2.71 -33.27 4.51
C PRO A 21 3.01 -33.53 5.98
N GLU A 22 4.26 -33.90 6.27
CA GLU A 22 4.74 -33.96 7.66
C GLU A 22 4.63 -32.57 8.31
N PRO A 23 4.43 -32.47 9.62
CA PRO A 23 4.22 -31.18 10.32
C PRO A 23 5.29 -30.12 10.04
N GLN A 24 6.54 -30.55 9.78
CA GLN A 24 7.66 -29.67 9.45
C GLN A 24 7.73 -29.30 7.95
N ASP A 25 7.04 -30.00 7.06
CA ASP A 25 7.00 -29.71 5.63
C ASP A 25 5.88 -28.73 5.30
N VAL A 26 6.15 -27.47 5.48
CA VAL A 26 5.19 -26.39 5.25
C VAL A 26 5.11 -25.94 3.79
N LEU A 27 6.03 -26.38 2.91
CA LEU A 27 6.13 -25.86 1.55
C LEU A 27 4.87 -26.08 0.70
N PRO A 28 4.22 -27.26 0.69
CA PRO A 28 2.96 -27.44 -0.06
C PRO A 28 1.86 -26.48 0.40
N ARG A 29 1.78 -26.23 1.72
CA ARG A 29 0.79 -25.31 2.30
C ARG A 29 1.11 -23.86 1.99
N LEU A 30 2.38 -23.44 1.99
CA LEU A 30 2.79 -22.11 1.55
C LEU A 30 2.38 -21.86 0.08
N ARG A 31 2.49 -22.86 -0.80
CA ARG A 31 2.06 -22.74 -2.19
C ARG A 31 0.55 -22.67 -2.35
N LEU A 32 -0.20 -23.40 -1.54
CA LEU A 32 -1.66 -23.28 -1.45
C LEU A 32 -2.05 -21.86 -1.00
N ILE A 33 -1.44 -21.35 0.05
CA ILE A 33 -1.68 -19.99 0.56
C ILE A 33 -1.39 -18.95 -0.51
N GLU A 34 -0.26 -19.03 -1.22
CA GLU A 34 0.06 -18.14 -2.33
C GLU A 34 -1.04 -18.16 -3.41
N ALA A 35 -1.50 -19.35 -3.80
CA ALA A 35 -2.56 -19.51 -4.79
C ALA A 35 -3.90 -18.93 -4.30
N LEU A 36 -4.27 -19.13 -3.04
CA LEU A 36 -5.47 -18.57 -2.41
C LEU A 36 -5.43 -17.04 -2.37
N LEU A 37 -4.29 -16.46 -2.01
CA LEU A 37 -4.08 -15.00 -2.01
C LEU A 37 -4.16 -14.41 -3.43
N ASP A 38 -3.65 -15.12 -4.43
CA ASP A 38 -3.69 -14.69 -5.83
C ASP A 38 -5.09 -14.87 -6.46
N SER A 39 -5.89 -15.83 -5.98
CA SER A 39 -7.29 -16.02 -6.41
C SER A 39 -8.29 -15.13 -5.67
N GLY A 40 -7.86 -14.46 -4.60
CA GLY A 40 -8.74 -13.61 -3.78
C GLY A 40 -9.57 -14.38 -2.74
N GLU A 41 -9.24 -15.63 -2.45
CA GLU A 41 -9.89 -16.47 -1.44
C GLU A 41 -9.34 -16.16 -0.04
N TRP A 42 -9.63 -14.93 0.45
CA TRP A 42 -8.97 -14.35 1.64
C TRP A 42 -9.22 -15.13 2.92
N ALA A 43 -10.45 -15.59 3.16
CA ALA A 43 -10.81 -16.35 4.36
C ALA A 43 -10.12 -17.72 4.39
N ASP A 44 -10.06 -18.40 3.23
CA ASP A 44 -9.38 -19.69 3.11
C ASP A 44 -7.87 -19.53 3.27
N ALA A 45 -7.29 -18.45 2.68
CA ALA A 45 -5.88 -18.14 2.90
C ALA A 45 -5.56 -17.91 4.38
N GLU A 46 -6.40 -17.15 5.11
CA GLU A 46 -6.25 -16.95 6.54
C GLU A 46 -6.31 -18.27 7.31
N ALA A 47 -7.26 -19.15 6.99
CA ALA A 47 -7.39 -20.44 7.65
C ALA A 47 -6.13 -21.31 7.48
N GLU A 48 -5.62 -21.40 6.25
CA GLU A 48 -4.39 -22.14 5.94
C GLU A 48 -3.15 -21.52 6.60
N ILE A 49 -3.07 -20.18 6.68
CA ILE A 49 -1.98 -19.48 7.38
C ILE A 49 -2.00 -19.83 8.87
N LYS A 50 -3.16 -19.80 9.53
CA LYS A 50 -3.28 -20.14 10.95
C LYS A 50 -2.81 -21.56 11.27
N VAL A 51 -3.04 -22.50 10.36
CA VAL A 51 -2.52 -23.87 10.52
C VAL A 51 -1.01 -23.91 10.30
N ALA A 52 -0.49 -23.16 9.32
CA ALA A 52 0.93 -23.20 8.96
C ALA A 52 1.83 -22.47 9.97
N ILE A 53 1.34 -21.38 10.59
CA ILE A 53 2.17 -20.49 11.41
C ILE A 53 2.67 -21.14 12.72
N ASP A 54 1.96 -22.16 13.18
CA ASP A 54 2.30 -22.94 14.38
C ASP A 54 3.14 -24.18 14.06
N ALA A 55 3.50 -24.40 12.79
CA ALA A 55 4.30 -25.55 12.39
C ALA A 55 5.70 -25.49 13.00
N PRO A 56 6.23 -26.65 13.48
CA PRO A 56 7.58 -26.70 14.03
C PRO A 56 8.63 -26.45 12.94
N GLY A 57 9.72 -25.78 13.33
CA GLY A 57 10.87 -25.61 12.44
C GLY A 57 10.70 -24.58 11.32
N LEU A 58 9.69 -23.70 11.39
CA LEU A 58 9.55 -22.58 10.44
C LEU A 58 10.80 -21.70 10.42
N THR A 59 11.33 -21.50 9.22
CA THR A 59 12.40 -20.51 9.02
C THR A 59 11.86 -19.09 9.23
N PRO A 60 12.71 -18.11 9.57
CA PRO A 60 12.30 -16.70 9.62
C PRO A 60 11.66 -16.22 8.29
N ALA A 61 12.17 -16.68 7.15
CA ALA A 61 11.63 -16.33 5.84
C ALA A 61 10.21 -16.91 5.63
N SER A 62 9.97 -18.18 6.01
CA SER A 62 8.64 -18.80 5.92
C SER A 62 7.65 -18.15 6.87
N ARG A 63 8.06 -17.82 8.09
CA ARG A 63 7.22 -17.09 9.05
C ARG A 63 6.87 -15.69 8.54
N LEU A 64 7.84 -14.99 7.94
CA LEU A 64 7.62 -13.69 7.31
C LEU A 64 6.63 -13.79 6.15
N GLU A 65 6.71 -14.83 5.32
CA GLU A 65 5.76 -15.07 4.22
C GLU A 65 4.33 -15.27 4.75
N LEU A 66 4.15 -16.01 5.83
CA LEU A 66 2.86 -16.24 6.47
C LEU A 66 2.29 -14.94 7.07
N GLU A 67 3.08 -14.17 7.83
CA GLU A 67 2.61 -12.90 8.42
C GLU A 67 2.26 -11.85 7.34
N ALA A 68 3.01 -11.81 6.25
CA ALA A 68 2.70 -10.95 5.11
C ALA A 68 1.41 -11.38 4.39
N GLY A 69 1.21 -12.68 4.20
CA GLY A 69 -0.04 -13.25 3.68
C GLY A 69 -1.23 -12.94 4.57
N LEU A 70 -1.05 -13.07 5.89
CA LEU A 70 -2.06 -12.73 6.89
C LEU A 70 -2.42 -11.25 6.86
N THR A 71 -1.43 -10.36 6.79
CA THR A 71 -1.63 -8.91 6.64
C THR A 71 -2.55 -8.60 5.47
N ARG A 72 -2.23 -9.15 4.28
CA ARG A 72 -3.01 -8.94 3.06
C ARG A 72 -4.43 -9.51 3.17
N SER A 73 -4.56 -10.73 3.67
CA SER A 73 -5.84 -11.41 3.84
C SER A 73 -6.77 -10.65 4.79
N LEU A 74 -6.28 -10.25 5.96
CA LEU A 74 -7.04 -9.49 6.96
C LEU A 74 -7.45 -8.11 6.44
N ARG A 75 -6.54 -7.39 5.75
CA ARG A 75 -6.89 -6.10 5.14
C ARG A 75 -8.02 -6.25 4.12
N LYS A 76 -7.95 -7.27 3.27
CA LYS A 76 -8.99 -7.53 2.26
C LYS A 76 -10.34 -7.94 2.86
N GLN A 77 -10.34 -8.44 4.09
CA GLN A 77 -11.54 -8.71 4.89
C GLN A 77 -11.96 -7.51 5.75
N ASN A 78 -11.33 -6.33 5.59
CA ASN A 78 -11.58 -5.11 6.37
C ASN A 78 -11.33 -5.26 7.89
N ARG A 79 -10.49 -6.20 8.29
CA ARG A 79 -10.03 -6.42 9.68
C ARG A 79 -8.73 -5.66 9.90
N LEU A 80 -8.82 -4.32 9.89
CA LEU A 80 -7.68 -3.43 9.72
C LEU A 80 -6.69 -3.48 10.88
N GLN A 81 -7.18 -3.55 12.15
CA GLN A 81 -6.30 -3.61 13.32
C GLN A 81 -5.49 -4.91 13.32
N GLU A 82 -6.13 -6.04 13.08
CA GLU A 82 -5.46 -7.33 13.02
C GLU A 82 -4.45 -7.41 11.87
N ALA A 83 -4.76 -6.76 10.74
CA ALA A 83 -3.83 -6.64 9.62
C ALA A 83 -2.59 -5.80 9.99
N LEU A 84 -2.76 -4.69 10.74
CA LEU A 84 -1.64 -3.90 11.24
C LEU A 84 -0.78 -4.68 12.23
N ASP A 85 -1.39 -5.47 13.09
CA ASP A 85 -0.67 -6.32 14.06
C ASP A 85 0.15 -7.40 13.33
N ALA A 86 -0.41 -8.04 12.31
CA ALA A 86 0.33 -8.99 11.46
C ALA A 86 1.48 -8.32 10.72
N SER A 87 1.25 -7.12 10.16
CA SER A 87 2.31 -6.33 9.52
C SER A 87 3.43 -5.95 10.49
N ALA A 88 3.09 -5.63 11.75
CA ALA A 88 4.08 -5.34 12.79
C ALA A 88 4.96 -6.56 13.09
N ARG A 89 4.37 -7.76 13.20
CA ARG A 89 5.14 -9.01 13.37
C ARG A 89 6.02 -9.32 12.16
N ALA A 90 5.50 -9.12 10.94
CA ALA A 90 6.30 -9.26 9.72
C ALA A 90 7.50 -8.31 9.71
N ARG A 91 7.30 -7.05 10.16
CA ARG A 91 8.38 -6.08 10.32
C ARG A 91 9.44 -6.54 11.31
N GLU A 92 9.03 -6.99 12.50
CA GLU A 92 9.94 -7.47 13.54
C GLU A 92 10.80 -8.62 13.05
N ILE A 93 10.21 -9.61 12.37
CA ILE A 93 10.93 -10.73 11.77
C ILE A 93 11.97 -10.22 10.76
N HIS A 94 11.58 -9.34 9.84
CA HIS A 94 12.48 -8.80 8.82
C HIS A 94 13.63 -8.01 9.45
N ASP A 95 13.33 -7.11 10.38
CA ASP A 95 14.33 -6.21 10.98
C ASP A 95 15.31 -6.94 11.89
N SER A 96 14.87 -8.05 12.52
CA SER A 96 15.72 -8.91 13.35
C SER A 96 16.66 -9.82 12.55
N HIS A 97 16.46 -9.98 11.24
CA HIS A 97 17.19 -10.92 10.39
C HIS A 97 17.84 -10.27 9.16
N LEU A 98 18.16 -8.97 9.20
CA LEU A 98 18.70 -8.22 8.06
C LEU A 98 20.06 -8.77 7.53
N THR A 99 20.79 -9.52 8.33
CA THR A 99 22.05 -10.18 7.91
C THR A 99 21.80 -11.44 7.08
N ASP A 100 20.61 -12.02 7.14
CA ASP A 100 20.23 -13.18 6.31
C ASP A 100 20.01 -12.73 4.85
N PRO A 101 20.73 -13.36 3.88
CA PRO A 101 20.55 -13.04 2.46
C PRO A 101 19.09 -13.17 1.96
N SER A 102 18.29 -14.05 2.54
CA SER A 102 16.87 -14.23 2.19
C SER A 102 15.99 -13.01 2.52
N MET A 103 16.47 -12.11 3.39
CA MET A 103 15.78 -10.87 3.75
C MET A 103 16.09 -9.71 2.80
N ARG A 104 17.12 -9.83 1.94
CA ARG A 104 17.45 -8.78 0.96
C ARG A 104 16.36 -8.68 -0.10
N ALA A 105 15.84 -7.47 -0.33
CA ALA A 105 14.77 -7.21 -1.28
C ALA A 105 13.60 -8.21 -1.16
N ASN A 106 13.32 -8.63 0.09
CA ASN A 106 12.36 -9.69 0.37
C ASN A 106 10.95 -9.27 -0.08
N TYR A 107 10.32 -10.14 -0.88
CA TYR A 107 8.99 -9.90 -1.45
C TYR A 107 7.91 -9.76 -0.37
N SER A 108 7.91 -10.67 0.61
CA SER A 108 6.89 -10.72 1.66
C SER A 108 7.01 -9.55 2.64
N ALA A 109 8.25 -9.17 3.02
CA ALA A 109 8.47 -7.97 3.84
C ALA A 109 7.97 -6.71 3.14
N ALA A 110 8.27 -6.56 1.84
CA ALA A 110 7.81 -5.43 1.05
C ALA A 110 6.28 -5.43 0.87
N MET A 111 5.67 -6.61 0.69
CA MET A 111 4.23 -6.78 0.62
C MET A 111 3.54 -6.35 1.92
N ALA A 112 4.01 -6.84 3.08
CA ALA A 112 3.44 -6.47 4.38
C ALA A 112 3.50 -4.97 4.65
N ALA A 113 4.64 -4.33 4.36
CA ALA A 113 4.79 -2.88 4.49
C ALA A 113 3.86 -2.12 3.53
N PHE A 114 3.74 -2.59 2.27
CA PHE A 114 2.83 -2.00 1.29
C PHE A 114 1.36 -2.10 1.74
N GLU A 115 0.92 -3.28 2.18
CA GLU A 115 -0.46 -3.49 2.64
C GLU A 115 -0.79 -2.64 3.89
N SER A 116 0.19 -2.45 4.80
CA SER A 116 0.05 -1.49 5.92
C SER A 116 -0.10 -0.05 5.41
N GLY A 117 0.68 0.34 4.41
CA GLY A 117 0.54 1.64 3.74
C GLY A 117 -0.85 1.86 3.15
N GLU A 118 -1.42 0.84 2.51
CA GLU A 118 -2.77 0.88 1.96
C GLU A 118 -3.85 1.10 3.05
N ILE A 119 -3.68 0.49 4.25
CA ILE A 119 -4.61 0.72 5.37
C ILE A 119 -4.62 2.19 5.77
N TRP A 120 -3.45 2.80 5.98
CA TRP A 120 -3.36 4.20 6.35
C TRP A 120 -3.81 5.14 5.23
N HIS A 121 -3.61 4.74 3.97
CA HIS A 121 -4.08 5.46 2.80
C HIS A 121 -5.61 5.46 2.71
N ASP A 122 -6.25 4.30 2.89
CA ASP A 122 -7.71 4.18 2.90
C ASP A 122 -8.32 5.05 4.02
N LEU A 123 -7.71 5.06 5.21
CA LEU A 123 -8.11 5.93 6.32
C LEU A 123 -7.90 7.42 5.99
N PHE A 124 -6.79 7.78 5.35
CA PHE A 124 -6.55 9.14 4.86
C PHE A 124 -7.64 9.60 3.89
N VAL A 125 -7.99 8.78 2.90
CA VAL A 125 -9.03 9.10 1.90
C VAL A 125 -10.41 9.21 2.53
N SER A 126 -10.70 8.47 3.60
CA SER A 126 -11.98 8.47 4.29
C SER A 126 -12.29 9.78 5.03
N ILE A 127 -11.26 10.51 5.48
CA ILE A 127 -11.43 11.78 6.20
C ILE A 127 -11.76 12.90 5.21
N LYS A 128 -12.93 13.54 5.38
CA LYS A 128 -13.37 14.68 4.55
C LYS A 128 -13.23 15.98 5.34
N LEU A 129 -12.82 17.05 4.64
CA LEU A 129 -12.66 18.37 5.23
C LEU A 129 -13.99 19.12 5.16
N VAL A 130 -14.76 19.06 6.26
CA VAL A 130 -16.13 19.60 6.35
C VAL A 130 -16.27 20.63 7.45
N LEU A 131 -17.21 21.56 7.26
CA LEU A 131 -17.57 22.57 8.27
C LEU A 131 -18.28 21.93 9.50
N PRO A 132 -18.30 22.57 10.68
CA PRO A 132 -17.74 23.91 10.96
C PRO A 132 -16.21 23.94 11.04
N LYS A 133 -15.64 25.15 11.11
CA LYS A 133 -14.18 25.40 11.08
C LYS A 133 -13.39 24.54 12.08
N ASP A 134 -13.82 24.47 13.33
CA ASP A 134 -13.13 23.69 14.36
C ASP A 134 -13.07 22.20 14.03
N ARG A 135 -14.14 21.67 13.41
CA ARG A 135 -14.16 20.30 12.90
C ARG A 135 -13.20 20.13 11.75
N MET A 136 -13.21 21.04 10.79
CA MET A 136 -12.31 21.01 9.63
C MET A 136 -10.83 21.05 10.04
N GLU A 137 -10.46 21.83 11.04
CA GLU A 137 -9.10 21.90 11.58
C GLU A 137 -8.67 20.56 12.22
N LYS A 138 -9.60 19.92 12.94
CA LYS A 138 -9.38 18.56 13.47
C LYS A 138 -9.27 17.54 12.35
N ASP A 139 -10.20 17.54 11.39
CA ASP A 139 -10.20 16.62 10.25
C ASP A 139 -8.90 16.75 9.43
N LEU A 140 -8.40 17.97 9.24
CA LEU A 140 -7.12 18.23 8.58
C LEU A 140 -5.93 17.65 9.37
N THR A 141 -5.94 17.81 10.70
CA THR A 141 -4.91 17.24 11.58
C THR A 141 -4.90 15.73 11.53
N ASP A 142 -6.08 15.11 11.65
CA ASP A 142 -6.24 13.65 11.59
C ASP A 142 -5.84 13.12 10.21
N LYS A 143 -6.26 13.81 9.14
CA LYS A 143 -5.89 13.48 7.76
C LYS A 143 -4.38 13.55 7.53
N ALA A 144 -3.72 14.61 8.03
CA ALA A 144 -2.27 14.74 7.95
C ALA A 144 -1.54 13.62 8.71
N ALA A 145 -2.07 13.18 9.85
CA ALA A 145 -1.52 12.05 10.60
C ALA A 145 -1.62 10.73 9.80
N MET A 146 -2.76 10.46 9.14
CA MET A 146 -2.92 9.27 8.28
C MET A 146 -2.02 9.33 7.05
N PHE A 147 -1.89 10.51 6.42
CA PHE A 147 -0.95 10.76 5.34
C PHE A 147 0.49 10.38 5.73
N MET A 148 0.97 10.87 6.88
CA MET A 148 2.33 10.60 7.36
C MET A 148 2.57 9.11 7.61
N LYS A 149 1.58 8.40 8.16
CA LYS A 149 1.66 6.95 8.38
C LYS A 149 1.70 6.18 7.07
N ALA A 150 0.81 6.49 6.12
CA ALA A 150 0.80 5.86 4.81
C ALA A 150 2.13 6.08 4.07
N GLN A 151 2.61 7.33 4.04
CA GLN A 151 3.89 7.68 3.44
C GLN A 151 5.06 6.91 4.07
N ALA A 152 5.10 6.80 5.40
CA ALA A 152 6.16 6.07 6.11
C ALA A 152 6.21 4.59 5.72
N GLU A 153 5.06 3.93 5.60
CA GLU A 153 4.99 2.51 5.20
C GLU A 153 5.34 2.30 3.72
N TYR A 154 4.89 3.16 2.82
CA TYR A 154 5.31 3.11 1.42
C TYR A 154 6.82 3.38 1.25
N MET A 155 7.37 4.34 2.01
CA MET A 155 8.82 4.59 2.02
C MET A 155 9.59 3.40 2.60
N ARG A 156 9.03 2.70 3.60
CA ARG A 156 9.59 1.44 4.09
C ARG A 156 9.60 0.38 2.98
N THR A 157 8.50 0.22 2.26
CA THR A 157 8.40 -0.69 1.10
C THR A 157 9.51 -0.41 0.08
N VAL A 158 9.74 0.86 -0.25
CA VAL A 158 10.82 1.27 -1.16
C VAL A 158 12.20 0.90 -0.60
N ARG A 159 12.46 1.15 0.69
CA ARG A 159 13.75 0.83 1.34
C ARG A 159 14.07 -0.66 1.38
N ILE A 160 13.07 -1.54 1.47
CA ILE A 160 13.27 -3.00 1.38
C ILE A 160 13.86 -3.38 0.00
N GLY A 161 13.54 -2.63 -1.05
CA GLY A 161 14.21 -2.74 -2.34
C GLY A 161 13.66 -3.82 -3.28
N ASN A 162 12.51 -4.44 -2.96
CA ASN A 162 11.85 -5.34 -3.91
C ASN A 162 11.24 -4.52 -5.05
N ILE A 163 11.73 -4.72 -6.28
CA ILE A 163 11.38 -3.85 -7.42
C ILE A 163 9.88 -3.80 -7.71
N TYR A 164 9.17 -4.92 -7.59
CA TYR A 164 7.73 -4.98 -7.80
C TYR A 164 6.98 -4.07 -6.82
N TRP A 165 7.22 -4.27 -5.51
CA TRP A 165 6.54 -3.52 -4.47
C TRP A 165 7.03 -2.07 -4.36
N SER A 166 8.33 -1.83 -4.59
CA SER A 166 8.91 -0.49 -4.57
C SER A 166 8.32 0.41 -5.67
N SER A 167 8.18 -0.13 -6.88
CA SER A 167 7.56 0.61 -8.00
C SER A 167 6.09 0.93 -7.70
N LYS A 168 5.35 -0.04 -7.16
CA LYS A 168 3.95 0.14 -6.77
C LYS A 168 3.81 1.18 -5.65
N ALA A 169 4.68 1.11 -4.63
CA ALA A 169 4.70 2.10 -3.54
C ALA A 169 5.04 3.51 -4.04
N GLY A 170 5.94 3.64 -5.01
CA GLY A 170 6.25 4.92 -5.65
C GLY A 170 5.04 5.57 -6.32
N VAL A 171 4.19 4.77 -7.01
CA VAL A 171 2.91 5.25 -7.54
C VAL A 171 2.01 5.75 -6.42
N ARG A 172 1.86 4.96 -5.35
CA ARG A 172 0.97 5.29 -4.22
C ARG A 172 1.42 6.53 -3.44
N ILE A 173 2.72 6.74 -3.29
CA ILE A 173 3.23 7.98 -2.68
C ILE A 173 2.84 9.19 -3.54
N GLY A 174 2.99 9.12 -4.86
CA GLY A 174 2.54 10.19 -5.75
C GLY A 174 1.04 10.47 -5.61
N GLN A 175 0.22 9.41 -5.55
CA GLN A 175 -1.22 9.51 -5.35
C GLN A 175 -1.60 10.16 -4.02
N LEU A 176 -0.91 9.85 -2.92
CA LEU A 176 -1.14 10.50 -1.62
C LEU A 176 -1.04 12.03 -1.70
N TYR A 177 -0.02 12.55 -2.37
CA TYR A 177 0.17 13.99 -2.54
C TYR A 177 -0.88 14.60 -3.47
N GLU A 178 -1.23 13.91 -4.55
CA GLU A 178 -2.25 14.32 -5.49
C GLU A 178 -3.64 14.40 -4.84
N GLU A 179 -4.00 13.39 -4.05
CA GLU A 179 -5.26 13.31 -3.34
C GLU A 179 -5.34 14.34 -2.22
N PHE A 180 -4.24 14.58 -1.50
CA PHE A 180 -4.21 15.62 -0.47
C PHE A 180 -4.44 17.01 -1.07
N TYR A 181 -3.80 17.31 -2.21
CA TYR A 181 -4.09 18.53 -2.95
C TYR A 181 -5.58 18.62 -3.31
N ALA A 182 -6.13 17.57 -3.89
CA ALA A 182 -7.53 17.53 -4.30
C ALA A 182 -8.49 17.75 -3.12
N ASP A 183 -8.22 17.13 -1.98
CA ASP A 183 -9.06 17.27 -0.78
C ASP A 183 -9.00 18.69 -0.19
N ILE A 184 -7.83 19.35 -0.19
CA ILE A 184 -7.71 20.75 0.21
C ILE A 184 -8.51 21.65 -0.75
N MET A 185 -8.40 21.42 -2.07
CA MET A 185 -9.10 22.23 -3.07
C MET A 185 -10.62 22.01 -3.07
N ASN A 186 -11.09 20.84 -2.61
CA ASN A 186 -12.50 20.46 -2.52
C ASN A 186 -13.07 20.61 -1.08
N ALA A 187 -12.30 21.18 -0.14
CA ALA A 187 -12.79 21.44 1.20
C ALA A 187 -14.05 22.33 1.18
N GLU A 188 -14.95 22.12 2.12
CA GLU A 188 -16.18 22.94 2.22
C GLU A 188 -15.82 24.42 2.42
N ILE A 189 -16.51 25.29 1.66
CA ILE A 189 -16.27 26.73 1.69
C ILE A 189 -17.16 27.36 2.76
N PRO A 190 -16.61 28.23 3.64
CA PRO A 190 -17.41 28.94 4.62
C PRO A 190 -18.56 29.73 3.96
N PRO A 191 -19.80 29.66 4.50
CA PRO A 191 -20.92 30.41 3.97
C PRO A 191 -20.75 31.92 4.18
N GLY A 192 -21.38 32.73 3.32
CA GLY A 192 -21.44 34.18 3.49
C GLY A 192 -20.26 34.96 2.91
N LEU A 193 -19.35 34.32 2.22
CA LEU A 193 -18.28 35.01 1.48
C LEU A 193 -18.83 35.80 0.29
N SER A 194 -18.37 37.03 0.09
CA SER A 194 -18.57 37.77 -1.17
C SER A 194 -17.82 37.07 -2.32
N ASN A 195 -18.12 37.45 -3.56
CA ASN A 195 -17.40 36.91 -4.73
C ASN A 195 -15.90 37.21 -4.68
N ASP A 196 -15.54 38.39 -4.19
CA ASP A 196 -14.12 38.80 -4.08
C ASP A 196 -13.41 38.03 -2.97
N ASP A 197 -14.06 37.86 -1.79
CA ASP A 197 -13.53 37.06 -0.70
C ASP A 197 -13.38 35.57 -1.10
N LEU A 198 -14.34 35.03 -1.85
CA LEU A 198 -14.27 33.67 -2.37
C LEU A 198 -13.10 33.49 -3.35
N ALA A 199 -12.86 34.48 -4.22
CA ALA A 199 -11.74 34.46 -5.15
C ALA A 199 -10.40 34.48 -4.38
N LEU A 200 -10.27 35.35 -3.38
CA LEU A 200 -9.10 35.43 -2.52
C LEU A 200 -8.88 34.13 -1.73
N TYR A 201 -9.93 33.60 -1.13
CA TYR A 201 -9.89 32.32 -0.39
C TYR A 201 -9.37 31.18 -1.28
N ARG A 202 -9.92 31.05 -2.49
CA ARG A 202 -9.48 30.02 -3.45
C ARG A 202 -8.03 30.22 -3.90
N ALA A 203 -7.60 31.46 -4.10
CA ALA A 203 -6.22 31.77 -4.45
C ALA A 203 -5.27 31.36 -3.34
N GLU A 204 -5.62 31.63 -2.07
CA GLU A 204 -4.81 31.23 -0.91
C GLU A 204 -4.76 29.71 -0.77
N LEU A 205 -5.88 28.99 -0.93
CA LEU A 205 -5.88 27.52 -0.92
C LEU A 205 -4.93 26.95 -1.99
N ARG A 206 -4.98 27.49 -3.22
CA ARG A 206 -4.09 27.07 -4.32
C ARG A 206 -2.63 27.29 -3.94
N ARG A 207 -2.31 28.47 -3.39
CA ARG A 207 -0.95 28.80 -2.96
C ARG A 207 -0.42 27.84 -1.91
N GLN A 208 -1.25 27.49 -0.91
CA GLN A 208 -0.88 26.57 0.16
C GLN A 208 -0.78 25.12 -0.31
N ALA A 209 -1.66 24.69 -1.21
CA ALA A 209 -1.71 23.31 -1.70
C ALA A 209 -0.70 23.05 -2.86
N ARG A 210 -0.25 24.09 -3.58
CA ARG A 210 0.68 23.94 -4.71
C ARG A 210 1.92 23.08 -4.42
N PRO A 211 2.58 23.16 -3.25
CA PRO A 211 3.72 22.29 -2.93
C PRO A 211 3.41 20.80 -3.00
N MET A 212 2.16 20.40 -2.73
CA MET A 212 1.73 18.99 -2.84
C MET A 212 1.77 18.52 -4.30
N LEU A 213 1.28 19.35 -5.25
CA LEU A 213 1.35 19.03 -6.68
C LEU A 213 2.78 18.95 -7.18
N VAL A 214 3.63 19.91 -6.81
CA VAL A 214 5.06 19.90 -7.17
C VAL A 214 5.72 18.63 -6.69
N LYS A 215 5.40 18.20 -5.46
CA LYS A 215 5.95 16.98 -4.88
C LYS A 215 5.43 15.72 -5.58
N ALA A 216 4.15 15.67 -5.93
CA ALA A 216 3.58 14.57 -6.70
C ALA A 216 4.28 14.41 -8.06
N VAL A 217 4.49 15.51 -8.78
CA VAL A 217 5.20 15.52 -10.07
C VAL A 217 6.63 14.97 -9.92
N ASP A 218 7.43 15.49 -8.98
CA ASP A 218 8.80 15.03 -8.68
C ASP A 218 8.83 13.52 -8.39
N LEU A 219 7.89 13.04 -7.58
CA LEU A 219 7.81 11.61 -7.20
C LEU A 219 7.47 10.70 -8.39
N TYR A 220 6.51 11.11 -9.23
CA TYR A 220 6.20 10.33 -10.43
C TYR A 220 7.36 10.31 -11.43
N GLU A 221 8.03 11.44 -11.66
CA GLU A 221 9.20 11.51 -12.56
C GLU A 221 10.31 10.58 -12.10
N ARG A 222 10.68 10.64 -10.81
CA ARG A 222 11.71 9.75 -10.22
C ARG A 222 11.31 8.29 -10.28
N ASN A 223 10.06 7.96 -9.95
CA ASN A 223 9.61 6.57 -9.98
C ASN A 223 9.56 6.03 -11.42
N MET A 224 9.17 6.86 -12.40
CA MET A 224 9.24 6.48 -13.83
C MET A 224 10.67 6.21 -14.29
N GLU A 225 11.65 6.98 -13.82
CA GLU A 225 13.06 6.73 -14.12
C GLU A 225 13.53 5.38 -13.54
N VAL A 226 13.19 5.10 -12.28
CA VAL A 226 13.45 3.80 -11.64
C VAL A 226 12.78 2.67 -12.41
N CYS A 227 11.52 2.82 -12.81
CA CYS A 227 10.79 1.82 -13.58
C CYS A 227 11.45 1.52 -14.93
N ARG A 228 11.94 2.54 -15.63
CA ARG A 228 12.68 2.35 -16.90
C ARG A 228 13.99 1.60 -16.68
N LYS A 229 14.73 1.95 -15.63
CA LYS A 229 16.03 1.37 -15.33
C LYS A 229 15.96 -0.10 -14.93
N PHE A 230 14.92 -0.50 -14.20
CA PHE A 230 14.79 -1.82 -13.61
C PHE A 230 13.70 -2.71 -14.23
N GLY A 231 13.04 -2.24 -15.30
CA GLY A 231 12.05 -3.05 -16.04
C GLY A 231 10.79 -3.33 -15.24
N ALA A 232 10.22 -2.32 -14.59
CA ALA A 232 8.93 -2.44 -13.91
C ALA A 232 7.77 -2.70 -14.89
N ARG A 233 6.60 -3.10 -14.37
CA ARG A 233 5.42 -3.38 -15.19
C ARG A 233 4.99 -2.15 -16.00
N GLU A 234 4.74 -2.35 -17.29
CA GLU A 234 4.32 -1.32 -18.24
C GLU A 234 3.00 -0.63 -17.80
N GLU A 235 2.11 -1.37 -17.18
CA GLU A 235 0.85 -0.91 -16.60
C GLU A 235 1.05 0.28 -15.63
N TRP A 236 1.98 0.18 -14.68
CA TRP A 236 2.26 1.27 -13.73
C TRP A 236 2.96 2.45 -14.39
N PHE A 237 3.80 2.17 -15.37
CA PHE A 237 4.44 3.23 -16.13
C PHE A 237 3.42 4.06 -16.90
N THR A 238 2.44 3.42 -17.52
CA THR A 238 1.35 4.07 -18.26
C THR A 238 0.46 4.88 -17.32
N GLU A 239 0.12 4.33 -16.15
CA GLU A 239 -0.64 5.07 -15.12
C GLU A 239 0.09 6.33 -14.68
N MET A 240 1.37 6.23 -14.30
CA MET A 240 2.18 7.38 -13.89
C MET A 240 2.29 8.43 -14.98
N LYS A 241 2.48 8.01 -16.24
CA LYS A 241 2.57 8.93 -17.39
C LYS A 241 1.30 9.75 -17.56
N THR A 242 0.14 9.11 -17.45
CA THR A 242 -1.17 9.78 -17.56
C THR A 242 -1.38 10.77 -16.41
N ARG A 243 -1.11 10.37 -15.17
CA ARG A 243 -1.22 11.24 -14.00
C ARG A 243 -0.26 12.42 -14.08
N LEU A 244 1.01 12.17 -14.45
CA LEU A 244 2.03 13.20 -14.58
C LEU A 244 1.64 14.27 -15.63
N ALA A 245 1.11 13.86 -16.78
CA ALA A 245 0.66 14.80 -17.81
C ALA A 245 -0.45 15.73 -17.28
N ARG A 246 -1.45 15.16 -16.56
CA ARG A 246 -2.53 15.91 -15.93
C ARG A 246 -2.01 16.90 -14.88
N LEU A 247 -1.10 16.46 -14.00
CA LEU A 247 -0.57 17.30 -12.93
C LEU A 247 0.29 18.45 -13.46
N LYS A 248 1.06 18.22 -14.55
CA LYS A 248 1.83 19.28 -15.20
C LYS A 248 0.93 20.35 -15.85
N SER A 249 -0.18 19.92 -16.49
CA SER A 249 -1.18 20.85 -17.00
C SER A 249 -1.77 21.70 -15.88
N LEU A 250 -2.16 21.04 -14.77
CA LEU A 250 -2.71 21.71 -13.60
C LEU A 250 -1.72 22.70 -12.95
N LEU A 251 -0.43 22.36 -12.89
CA LEU A 251 0.60 23.28 -12.38
C LEU A 251 0.77 24.50 -13.29
N ALA A 252 0.73 24.33 -14.62
CA ALA A 252 0.82 25.44 -15.57
C ALA A 252 -0.37 26.41 -15.50
N GLU A 253 -1.56 25.94 -15.10
CA GLU A 253 -2.73 26.78 -14.86
C GLU A 253 -2.63 27.60 -13.55
N LEU A 254 -1.67 27.26 -12.68
CA LEU A 254 -1.44 27.93 -11.40
C LEU A 254 -0.29 28.96 -11.45
N GLU A 255 0.39 29.08 -12.57
CA GLU A 255 1.42 30.08 -12.85
C GLU A 255 0.81 31.36 -13.44
#